data_8c058dd836eed897792b5dbf4a965114
#
_entry.id   8c058dd836eed897792b5dbf4a965114
#
_cell.length_a   1.000
_cell.length_b   1.000
_cell.length_c   1.000
_cell.angle_alpha   90.00
_cell.angle_beta   90.00
_cell.angle_gamma   90.00
#
_symmetry.space_group_name_H-M   'P 1'
#
loop_
_entity.id
_entity.type
_entity.pdbx_description
1 polymer ?
#
loop_
_entity_poly.entity_id
_entity_poly.type
_entity_poly.pdbx_seq_one_letter_code
_entity_poly.pdbx_strand_id
1 'polypeptide(L)'
;MEKQNMKAWLYLLPAFLFLGAFMIYPLIDVFVYSFEEGYNSASQTFYGAGMYNYSYVLHDPYLLQALKNTFILVIITVPVSTGLALLISAALSSIKPLRDLFQTIFFLPYVTNTLAVGLVFMILFKKTPYSDGLINLLIQFFGGSSVDFIDGPYWAKMFVLCFYTIWIVMPFKILILTSALASVNPMYYNAARVDGTSRFRMFTKITLPMISPMVFYLIITGFIGAFKAYSDAVALFGTNLNAAEMNTIVGYVYDMLYGDSGGYPSYASAAAILLFAIVLTITCINLLVSKKHVHYV
;
A
#
# COMPACT_ATOMS: atom_id res chain seq x y z
N MET A 1 2.73 44.22 4.33
CA MET A 1 3.16 42.81 4.09
C MET A 1 3.52 42.04 5.37
N GLU A 2 4.31 42.56 6.30
CA GLU A 2 4.70 41.84 7.56
C GLU A 2 3.52 41.47 8.47
N LYS A 3 2.54 42.39 8.69
CA LYS A 3 1.37 42.08 9.54
C LYS A 3 0.44 40.97 8.94
N GLN A 4 0.42 40.85 7.62
CA GLN A 4 -0.35 39.76 6.97
C GLN A 4 0.34 38.40 7.10
N ASN A 5 1.68 38.37 7.03
CA ASN A 5 2.48 37.18 7.25
C ASN A 5 2.34 36.69 8.71
N MET A 6 2.33 37.57 9.70
CA MET A 6 2.17 37.21 11.11
C MET A 6 0.80 36.60 11.40
N LYS A 7 -0.27 37.10 10.77
CA LYS A 7 -1.60 36.49 10.89
C LYS A 7 -1.64 35.09 10.26
N ALA A 8 -1.00 34.90 9.10
CA ALA A 8 -0.92 33.59 8.46
C ALA A 8 -0.20 32.56 9.35
N TRP A 9 0.91 32.93 9.99
CA TRP A 9 1.60 32.08 10.95
C TRP A 9 0.75 31.72 12.16
N LEU A 10 -0.05 32.66 12.71
CA LEU A 10 -0.97 32.39 13.80
C LEU A 10 -2.08 31.37 13.43
N TYR A 11 -2.60 31.44 12.19
CA TYR A 11 -3.58 30.46 11.72
C TYR A 11 -2.98 29.06 11.50
N LEU A 12 -1.71 28.99 11.11
CA LEU A 12 -1.00 27.72 10.89
C LEU A 12 -0.42 27.12 12.20
N LEU A 13 -0.27 27.94 13.23
CA LEU A 13 0.37 27.56 14.50
C LEU A 13 -0.25 26.30 15.15
N PRO A 14 -1.59 26.14 15.27
CA PRO A 14 -2.17 24.91 15.82
C PRO A 14 -1.77 23.68 15.01
N ALA A 15 -1.80 23.77 13.67
CA ALA A 15 -1.41 22.66 12.79
C ALA A 15 0.06 22.29 12.98
N PHE A 16 0.96 23.28 13.04
CA PHE A 16 2.38 23.05 13.29
C PHE A 16 2.67 22.48 14.68
N LEU A 17 1.95 22.90 15.71
CA LEU A 17 2.10 22.33 17.06
C LEU A 17 1.71 20.85 17.08
N PHE A 18 0.56 20.49 16.51
CA PHE A 18 0.15 19.09 16.43
C PHE A 18 1.11 18.24 15.58
N LEU A 19 1.53 18.75 14.44
CA LEU A 19 2.49 18.06 13.58
C LEU A 19 3.86 17.90 14.28
N GLY A 20 4.33 18.94 14.96
CA GLY A 20 5.56 18.88 15.74
C GLY A 20 5.49 17.86 16.89
N ALA A 21 4.43 17.91 17.69
CA ALA A 21 4.29 17.05 18.87
C ALA A 21 3.98 15.60 18.55
N PHE A 22 3.16 15.32 17.53
CA PHE A 22 2.67 13.96 17.28
C PHE A 22 3.31 13.28 16.06
N MET A 23 4.04 14.00 15.23
CA MET A 23 4.71 13.42 14.06
C MET A 23 6.22 13.62 14.09
N ILE A 24 6.68 14.86 14.28
CA ILE A 24 8.14 15.14 14.21
C ILE A 24 8.85 14.64 15.46
N TYR A 25 8.30 14.90 16.64
CA TYR A 25 8.92 14.47 17.90
C TYR A 25 9.06 12.94 17.99
N PRO A 26 8.02 12.12 17.77
CA PRO A 26 8.17 10.66 17.77
C PRO A 26 9.12 10.14 16.67
N LEU A 27 9.19 10.81 15.52
CA LEU A 27 10.13 10.43 14.47
C LEU A 27 11.59 10.64 14.90
N ILE A 28 11.87 11.75 15.63
CA ILE A 28 13.18 12.01 16.21
C ILE A 28 13.52 10.95 17.27
N ASP A 29 12.56 10.60 18.14
CA ASP A 29 12.77 9.56 19.16
C ASP A 29 13.09 8.20 18.52
N VAL A 30 12.35 7.78 17.50
CA VAL A 30 12.63 6.54 16.75
C VAL A 30 14.03 6.60 16.13
N PHE A 31 14.44 7.75 15.59
CA PHE A 31 15.78 7.93 15.04
C PHE A 31 16.85 7.80 16.14
N VAL A 32 16.66 8.41 17.30
CA VAL A 32 17.59 8.31 18.44
C VAL A 32 17.67 6.87 18.94
N TYR A 33 16.53 6.22 19.24
CA TYR A 33 16.49 4.84 19.73
C TYR A 33 17.13 3.84 18.76
N SER A 34 17.14 4.12 17.47
CA SER A 34 17.78 3.25 16.48
C SER A 34 19.30 3.14 16.68
N PHE A 35 19.94 4.12 17.33
CA PHE A 35 21.36 4.12 17.68
C PHE A 35 21.64 3.77 19.14
N GLU A 36 20.64 3.79 20.02
CA GLU A 36 20.79 3.42 21.42
C GLU A 36 20.76 1.90 21.57
N GLU A 37 21.91 1.31 21.87
CA GLU A 37 22.09 -0.13 21.97
C GLU A 37 21.48 -0.67 23.27
N GLY A 38 20.53 -1.61 23.15
CA GLY A 38 19.86 -2.22 24.28
C GLY A 38 18.98 -1.27 25.09
N TYR A 39 18.35 -0.29 24.44
CA TYR A 39 17.43 0.64 25.09
C TYR A 39 16.26 -0.10 25.76
N ASN A 40 16.07 0.20 27.04
CA ASN A 40 14.99 -0.32 27.86
C ASN A 40 13.98 0.79 28.15
N SER A 41 12.74 0.61 27.67
CA SER A 41 11.69 1.62 27.80
C SER A 41 11.24 1.86 29.24
N ALA A 42 11.35 0.86 30.13
CA ALA A 42 10.91 0.98 31.52
C ALA A 42 11.89 1.77 32.39
N SER A 43 13.21 1.57 32.18
CA SER A 43 14.26 2.25 32.93
C SER A 43 14.80 3.48 32.20
N GLN A 44 14.46 3.67 30.93
CA GLN A 44 15.01 4.72 30.05
C GLN A 44 16.56 4.70 30.02
N THR A 45 17.15 3.49 30.02
CA THR A 45 18.59 3.28 29.99
C THR A 45 19.00 2.53 28.74
N PHE A 46 20.24 2.72 28.29
CA PHE A 46 20.86 2.01 27.18
C PHE A 46 22.35 1.74 27.51
N TYR A 47 22.92 0.76 26.81
CA TYR A 47 24.32 0.36 27.07
C TYR A 47 25.35 1.26 26.38
N GLY A 48 25.01 1.78 25.21
CA GLY A 48 25.88 2.62 24.40
C GLY A 48 25.17 3.13 23.15
N ALA A 49 25.82 4.02 22.42
CA ALA A 49 25.33 4.52 21.14
C ALA A 49 26.23 4.00 20.02
N GLY A 50 25.63 3.32 19.04
CA GLY A 50 26.39 2.73 17.94
C GLY A 50 25.52 2.17 16.83
N MET A 51 26.10 1.35 15.96
CA MET A 51 25.45 0.74 14.80
C MET A 51 25.06 -0.73 15.01
N TYR A 52 25.19 -1.24 16.21
CA TYR A 52 24.91 -2.65 16.52
C TYR A 52 23.47 -3.05 16.17
N ASN A 53 22.49 -2.19 16.48
CA ASN A 53 21.10 -2.44 16.17
C ASN A 53 20.87 -2.67 14.68
N TYR A 54 21.49 -1.88 13.83
CA TYR A 54 21.41 -2.04 12.37
C TYR A 54 22.09 -3.31 11.90
N SER A 55 23.26 -3.62 12.47
CA SER A 55 23.97 -4.87 12.15
C SER A 55 23.16 -6.08 12.53
N TYR A 56 22.58 -6.09 13.73
CA TYR A 56 21.71 -7.17 14.21
C TYR A 56 20.50 -7.38 13.27
N VAL A 57 19.75 -6.32 13.02
CA VAL A 57 18.52 -6.37 12.24
C VAL A 57 18.81 -6.80 10.79
N LEU A 58 19.88 -6.32 10.17
CA LEU A 58 20.26 -6.70 8.80
C LEU A 58 20.67 -8.18 8.64
N HIS A 59 21.10 -8.83 9.73
CA HIS A 59 21.45 -10.26 9.74
C HIS A 59 20.31 -11.15 10.25
N ASP A 60 19.18 -10.57 10.69
CA ASP A 60 18.03 -11.31 11.17
C ASP A 60 17.30 -11.97 9.99
N PRO A 61 17.18 -13.32 9.95
CA PRO A 61 16.44 -14.03 8.91
C PRO A 61 14.99 -13.59 8.78
N TYR A 62 14.33 -13.21 9.88
CA TYR A 62 12.95 -12.74 9.88
C TYR A 62 12.79 -11.39 9.17
N LEU A 63 13.75 -10.46 9.34
CA LEU A 63 13.73 -9.22 8.56
C LEU A 63 13.94 -9.51 7.07
N LEU A 64 14.88 -10.37 6.71
CA LEU A 64 15.16 -10.70 5.32
C LEU A 64 13.93 -11.31 4.63
N GLN A 65 13.19 -12.19 5.35
CA GLN A 65 11.94 -12.74 4.87
C GLN A 65 10.85 -11.66 4.74
N ALA A 66 10.71 -10.79 5.74
CA ALA A 66 9.76 -9.69 5.71
C ALA A 66 10.03 -8.69 4.57
N LEU A 67 11.31 -8.38 4.32
CA LEU A 67 11.74 -7.58 3.16
C LEU A 67 11.32 -8.24 1.85
N LYS A 68 11.65 -9.52 1.66
CA LYS A 68 11.28 -10.29 0.47
C LYS A 68 9.77 -10.24 0.22
N ASN A 69 8.98 -10.54 1.26
CA ASN A 69 7.52 -10.54 1.16
C ASN A 69 6.99 -9.15 0.78
N THR A 70 7.47 -8.11 1.45
CA THR A 70 7.04 -6.74 1.19
C THR A 70 7.41 -6.30 -0.22
N PHE A 71 8.61 -6.60 -0.71
CA PHE A 71 8.99 -6.26 -2.09
C PHE A 71 8.14 -6.99 -3.13
N ILE A 72 7.88 -8.29 -2.95
CA ILE A 72 7.00 -9.05 -3.85
C ILE A 72 5.60 -8.44 -3.85
N LEU A 73 5.05 -8.16 -2.66
CA LEU A 73 3.75 -7.53 -2.51
C LEU A 73 3.69 -6.20 -3.27
N VAL A 74 4.65 -5.31 -3.03
CA VAL A 74 4.72 -3.97 -3.65
C VAL A 74 4.81 -4.06 -5.18
N ILE A 75 5.74 -4.86 -5.69
CA ILE A 75 6.01 -4.96 -7.14
C ILE A 75 4.79 -5.53 -7.89
N ILE A 76 4.03 -6.43 -7.27
CA ILE A 76 2.86 -7.03 -7.89
C ILE A 76 1.63 -6.13 -7.70
N THR A 77 1.34 -5.70 -6.46
CA THR A 77 0.04 -5.09 -6.18
C THR A 77 -0.10 -3.68 -6.72
N VAL A 78 0.98 -2.88 -6.73
CA VAL A 78 0.90 -1.48 -7.17
C VAL A 78 0.64 -1.36 -8.67
N PRO A 79 1.41 -2.01 -9.57
CA PRO A 79 1.15 -1.92 -11.00
C PRO A 79 -0.17 -2.59 -11.39
N VAL A 80 -0.45 -3.79 -10.83
CA VAL A 80 -1.67 -4.54 -11.19
C VAL A 80 -2.92 -3.80 -10.75
N SER A 81 -2.99 -3.33 -9.49
CA SER A 81 -4.16 -2.57 -9.02
C SER A 81 -4.34 -1.24 -9.76
N THR A 82 -3.26 -0.55 -10.13
CA THR A 82 -3.35 0.70 -10.89
C THR A 82 -3.79 0.45 -12.33
N GLY A 83 -3.27 -0.59 -12.97
CA GLY A 83 -3.66 -1.00 -14.32
C GLY A 83 -5.13 -1.44 -14.38
N LEU A 84 -5.56 -2.31 -13.46
CA LEU A 84 -6.97 -2.75 -13.37
C LEU A 84 -7.91 -1.57 -13.07
N ALA A 85 -7.54 -0.70 -12.13
CA ALA A 85 -8.34 0.49 -11.82
C ALA A 85 -8.47 1.41 -13.04
N LEU A 86 -7.40 1.58 -13.84
CA LEU A 86 -7.44 2.37 -15.05
C LEU A 86 -8.39 1.76 -16.10
N LEU A 87 -8.33 0.46 -16.31
CA LEU A 87 -9.21 -0.26 -17.23
C LEU A 87 -10.67 -0.16 -16.80
N ILE A 88 -10.95 -0.40 -15.52
CA ILE A 88 -12.32 -0.30 -14.96
C ILE A 88 -12.83 1.14 -15.04
N SER A 89 -12.03 2.13 -14.70
CA SER A 89 -12.41 3.55 -14.78
C SER A 89 -12.71 3.98 -16.22
N ALA A 90 -11.91 3.52 -17.18
CA ALA A 90 -12.16 3.77 -18.59
C ALA A 90 -13.46 3.11 -19.08
N ALA A 91 -13.75 1.89 -18.65
CA ALA A 91 -15.02 1.22 -18.93
C ALA A 91 -16.22 1.97 -18.31
N LEU A 92 -16.12 2.34 -17.03
CA LEU A 92 -17.15 3.09 -16.31
C LEU A 92 -17.43 4.46 -16.94
N SER A 93 -16.41 5.14 -17.45
CA SER A 93 -16.57 6.44 -18.12
C SER A 93 -17.40 6.36 -19.40
N SER A 94 -17.52 5.16 -20.01
CA SER A 94 -18.32 4.91 -21.20
C SER A 94 -19.82 4.62 -20.91
N ILE A 95 -20.16 4.26 -19.65
CA ILE A 95 -21.51 3.85 -19.23
C ILE A 95 -22.17 5.03 -18.50
N LYS A 96 -22.89 5.88 -19.22
CA LYS A 96 -23.53 7.07 -18.65
C LYS A 96 -24.64 6.78 -17.61
N PRO A 97 -25.65 5.90 -17.87
CA PRO A 97 -26.85 5.81 -17.01
C PRO A 97 -26.65 5.12 -15.67
N LEU A 98 -25.63 4.31 -15.48
CA LEU A 98 -25.39 3.51 -14.26
C LEU A 98 -24.04 3.84 -13.59
N ARG A 99 -23.38 4.89 -14.02
CA ARG A 99 -22.05 5.27 -13.54
C ARG A 99 -22.00 5.42 -12.03
N ASP A 100 -22.94 6.18 -11.47
CA ASP A 100 -22.95 6.51 -10.04
C ASP A 100 -23.27 5.28 -9.19
N LEU A 101 -24.15 4.40 -9.68
CA LEU A 101 -24.42 3.13 -9.03
C LEU A 101 -23.18 2.23 -8.98
N PHE A 102 -22.49 2.06 -10.10
CA PHE A 102 -21.26 1.27 -10.14
C PHE A 102 -20.14 1.88 -9.31
N GLN A 103 -19.98 3.21 -9.31
CA GLN A 103 -19.04 3.88 -8.42
C GLN A 103 -19.33 3.56 -6.96
N THR A 104 -20.59 3.63 -6.54
CA THR A 104 -20.99 3.30 -5.17
C THR A 104 -20.68 1.84 -4.84
N ILE A 105 -21.02 0.89 -5.70
CA ILE A 105 -20.75 -0.54 -5.50
C ILE A 105 -19.23 -0.80 -5.39
N PHE A 106 -18.43 -0.21 -6.27
CA PHE A 106 -16.97 -0.37 -6.22
C PHE A 106 -16.34 0.31 -5.01
N PHE A 107 -16.97 1.35 -4.45
CA PHE A 107 -16.43 2.07 -3.29
C PHE A 107 -16.75 1.41 -1.94
N LEU A 108 -17.81 0.59 -1.87
CA LEU A 108 -18.21 -0.10 -0.65
C LEU A 108 -17.06 -0.85 0.06
N PRO A 109 -16.20 -1.61 -0.63
CA PRO A 109 -15.10 -2.31 0.02
C PRO A 109 -14.10 -1.39 0.71
N TYR A 110 -13.88 -0.19 0.20
CA TYR A 110 -12.93 0.77 0.75
C TYR A 110 -13.35 1.35 2.11
N VAL A 111 -14.65 1.49 2.34
CA VAL A 111 -15.19 2.01 3.62
C VAL A 111 -15.43 0.90 4.65
N THR A 112 -15.28 -0.35 4.24
CA THR A 112 -15.46 -1.51 5.13
C THR A 112 -14.19 -1.77 5.94
N ASN A 113 -14.33 -2.30 7.15
CA ASN A 113 -13.19 -2.65 7.99
C ASN A 113 -12.32 -3.73 7.31
N THR A 114 -11.04 -3.42 7.09
CA THR A 114 -10.07 -4.30 6.42
C THR A 114 -9.97 -5.68 7.09
N LEU A 115 -9.94 -5.75 8.42
CA LEU A 115 -9.86 -7.04 9.12
C LEU A 115 -11.11 -7.89 8.89
N ALA A 116 -12.29 -7.28 8.94
CA ALA A 116 -13.54 -8.01 8.69
C ALA A 116 -13.61 -8.57 7.27
N VAL A 117 -13.20 -7.77 6.28
CA VAL A 117 -13.14 -8.22 4.87
C VAL A 117 -12.07 -9.30 4.70
N GLY A 118 -10.92 -9.17 5.36
CA GLY A 118 -9.86 -10.19 5.33
C GLY A 118 -10.32 -11.53 5.88
N LEU A 119 -11.09 -11.55 6.97
CA LEU A 119 -11.70 -12.78 7.49
C LEU A 119 -12.65 -13.44 6.47
N VAL A 120 -13.43 -12.65 5.72
CA VAL A 120 -14.26 -13.18 4.63
C VAL A 120 -13.38 -13.81 3.55
N PHE A 121 -12.30 -13.14 3.15
CA PHE A 121 -11.35 -13.69 2.18
C PHE A 121 -10.68 -14.96 2.69
N MET A 122 -10.26 -14.99 3.96
CA MET A 122 -9.72 -16.19 4.60
C MET A 122 -10.68 -17.37 4.45
N ILE A 123 -11.98 -17.18 4.75
CA ILE A 123 -13.00 -18.23 4.62
C ILE A 123 -13.20 -18.66 3.15
N LEU A 124 -13.21 -17.71 2.21
CA LEU A 124 -13.39 -18.01 0.80
C LEU A 124 -12.25 -18.84 0.21
N PHE A 125 -11.01 -18.63 0.68
CA PHE A 125 -9.81 -19.31 0.21
C PHE A 125 -9.37 -20.51 1.08
N LYS A 126 -10.03 -20.71 2.23
CA LYS A 126 -9.64 -21.76 3.18
C LYS A 126 -9.83 -23.15 2.57
N LYS A 127 -8.93 -24.06 2.96
CA LYS A 127 -9.06 -25.49 2.74
C LYS A 127 -9.07 -26.20 4.09
N THR A 128 -10.06 -27.04 4.32
CA THR A 128 -10.11 -27.90 5.52
C THR A 128 -10.39 -29.34 5.13
N PRO A 129 -10.08 -30.33 6.00
CA PRO A 129 -10.40 -31.73 5.74
C PRO A 129 -11.90 -32.01 5.50
N TYR A 130 -12.78 -31.12 6.01
CA TYR A 130 -14.23 -31.33 6.00
C TYR A 130 -14.98 -30.38 5.07
N SER A 131 -14.37 -29.27 4.67
CA SER A 131 -15.05 -28.24 3.89
C SER A 131 -14.03 -27.36 3.19
N ASP A 132 -14.20 -27.21 1.90
CA ASP A 132 -13.44 -26.27 1.06
C ASP A 132 -14.16 -24.92 0.95
N GLY A 133 -13.40 -23.83 0.95
CA GLY A 133 -13.93 -22.50 0.67
C GLY A 133 -14.39 -22.37 -0.79
N LEU A 134 -15.20 -21.34 -1.06
CA LEU A 134 -15.83 -21.14 -2.35
C LEU A 134 -14.85 -21.16 -3.54
N ILE A 135 -13.67 -20.60 -3.37
CA ILE A 135 -12.64 -20.57 -4.44
C ILE A 135 -12.17 -21.99 -4.76
N ASN A 136 -11.95 -22.83 -3.78
CA ASN A 136 -11.58 -24.24 -4.00
C ASN A 136 -12.69 -25.05 -4.64
N LEU A 137 -13.95 -24.79 -4.28
CA LEU A 137 -15.12 -25.39 -4.94
C LEU A 137 -15.20 -24.99 -6.43
N LEU A 138 -14.91 -23.72 -6.76
CA LEU A 138 -14.84 -23.28 -8.15
C LEU A 138 -13.67 -23.94 -8.90
N ILE A 139 -12.49 -24.06 -8.29
CA ILE A 139 -11.34 -24.76 -8.88
C ILE A 139 -11.71 -26.23 -9.20
N GLN A 140 -12.36 -26.93 -8.29
CA GLN A 140 -12.84 -28.29 -8.50
C GLN A 140 -13.89 -28.38 -9.58
N PHE A 141 -14.84 -27.44 -9.64
CA PHE A 141 -15.86 -27.38 -10.69
C PHE A 141 -15.24 -27.30 -12.10
N PHE A 142 -14.10 -26.62 -12.25
CA PHE A 142 -13.35 -26.56 -13.50
C PHE A 142 -12.32 -27.69 -13.66
N GLY A 143 -12.37 -28.73 -12.83
CA GLY A 143 -11.53 -29.94 -12.94
C GLY A 143 -10.13 -29.79 -12.32
N GLY A 144 -9.88 -28.73 -11.53
CA GLY A 144 -8.64 -28.54 -10.78
C GLY A 144 -8.67 -29.26 -9.41
N SER A 145 -7.51 -29.34 -8.77
CA SER A 145 -7.39 -29.83 -7.39
C SER A 145 -7.41 -28.69 -6.39
N SER A 146 -8.01 -28.90 -5.20
CA SER A 146 -8.02 -27.90 -4.12
C SER A 146 -6.61 -27.52 -3.70
N VAL A 147 -6.39 -26.22 -3.54
CA VAL A 147 -5.14 -25.62 -3.09
C VAL A 147 -5.34 -25.04 -1.69
N ASP A 148 -4.40 -25.29 -0.81
CA ASP A 148 -4.38 -24.62 0.48
C ASP A 148 -3.72 -23.25 0.34
N PHE A 149 -4.55 -22.21 0.32
CA PHE A 149 -4.10 -20.82 0.15
C PHE A 149 -3.73 -20.13 1.46
N ILE A 150 -4.15 -20.68 2.60
CA ILE A 150 -3.95 -20.04 3.91
C ILE A 150 -2.81 -20.71 4.68
N ASP A 151 -2.83 -22.02 4.79
CA ASP A 151 -1.83 -22.79 5.55
C ASP A 151 -0.88 -23.60 4.65
N GLY A 152 -1.01 -23.45 3.32
CA GLY A 152 -0.29 -24.20 2.31
C GLY A 152 1.07 -23.59 1.89
N PRO A 153 1.52 -23.85 0.66
CA PRO A 153 2.82 -23.43 0.17
C PRO A 153 2.93 -21.90 0.04
N TYR A 154 4.14 -21.40 0.18
CA TYR A 154 4.46 -19.96 0.12
C TYR A 154 3.82 -19.21 -1.05
N TRP A 155 3.86 -19.78 -2.27
CA TRP A 155 3.29 -19.15 -3.47
C TRP A 155 1.78 -18.94 -3.36
N ALA A 156 1.06 -19.89 -2.73
CA ALA A 156 -0.38 -19.82 -2.57
C ALA A 156 -0.77 -18.75 -1.54
N LYS A 157 -0.04 -18.70 -0.42
CA LYS A 157 -0.18 -17.66 0.60
C LYS A 157 0.10 -16.27 0.01
N MET A 158 1.18 -16.12 -0.74
CA MET A 158 1.55 -14.84 -1.38
C MET A 158 0.52 -14.45 -2.45
N PHE A 159 -0.02 -15.40 -3.20
CA PHE A 159 -1.08 -15.14 -4.19
C PHE A 159 -2.33 -14.54 -3.53
N VAL A 160 -2.85 -15.16 -2.45
CA VAL A 160 -4.05 -14.65 -1.79
C VAL A 160 -3.80 -13.29 -1.13
N LEU A 161 -2.60 -13.07 -0.56
CA LEU A 161 -2.22 -11.78 0.00
C LEU A 161 -2.20 -10.69 -1.07
N CYS A 162 -1.55 -10.93 -2.21
CA CYS A 162 -1.53 -10.00 -3.33
C CYS A 162 -2.94 -9.74 -3.88
N PHE A 163 -3.73 -10.79 -4.06
CA PHE A 163 -5.10 -10.68 -4.57
C PHE A 163 -5.98 -9.83 -3.65
N TYR A 164 -5.93 -10.10 -2.34
CA TYR A 164 -6.65 -9.33 -1.33
C TYR A 164 -6.22 -7.87 -1.29
N THR A 165 -4.91 -7.60 -1.24
CA THR A 165 -4.38 -6.23 -1.24
C THR A 165 -4.76 -5.46 -2.51
N ILE A 166 -4.71 -6.10 -3.70
CA ILE A 166 -5.18 -5.49 -4.95
C ILE A 166 -6.66 -5.11 -4.82
N TRP A 167 -7.48 -6.04 -4.33
CA TRP A 167 -8.92 -5.85 -4.23
C TRP A 167 -9.29 -4.70 -3.27
N ILE A 168 -8.62 -4.59 -2.11
CA ILE A 168 -8.93 -3.57 -1.10
C ILE A 168 -8.51 -2.15 -1.52
N VAL A 169 -7.40 -2.01 -2.27
CA VAL A 169 -6.90 -0.68 -2.69
C VAL A 169 -7.51 -0.20 -4.01
N MET A 170 -8.07 -1.10 -4.82
CA MET A 170 -8.59 -0.80 -6.15
C MET A 170 -9.75 0.22 -6.14
N PRO A 171 -10.73 0.19 -5.20
CA PRO A 171 -11.84 1.13 -5.16
C PRO A 171 -11.41 2.59 -5.12
N PHE A 172 -10.45 2.92 -4.26
CA PHE A 172 -9.92 4.28 -4.16
C PHE A 172 -9.27 4.73 -5.47
N LYS A 173 -8.50 3.84 -6.11
CA LYS A 173 -7.86 4.13 -7.40
C LYS A 173 -8.88 4.33 -8.52
N ILE A 174 -9.96 3.52 -8.56
CA ILE A 174 -11.07 3.67 -9.51
C ILE A 174 -11.73 5.04 -9.34
N LEU A 175 -12.00 5.46 -8.11
CA LEU A 175 -12.62 6.76 -7.82
C LEU A 175 -11.79 7.92 -8.36
N ILE A 176 -10.50 7.94 -8.03
CA ILE A 176 -9.56 9.00 -8.47
C ILE A 176 -9.44 9.01 -10.01
N LEU A 177 -9.25 7.83 -10.63
CA LEU A 177 -9.09 7.76 -12.08
C LEU A 177 -10.38 8.10 -12.84
N THR A 178 -11.54 7.73 -12.32
CA THR A 178 -12.82 8.11 -12.93
C THR A 178 -13.03 9.62 -12.87
N SER A 179 -12.64 10.26 -11.77
CA SER A 179 -12.68 11.73 -11.64
C SER A 179 -11.69 12.40 -12.59
N ALA A 180 -10.48 11.85 -12.71
CA ALA A 180 -9.47 12.35 -13.65
C ALA A 180 -9.93 12.21 -15.12
N LEU A 181 -10.53 11.07 -15.48
CA LEU A 181 -11.10 10.87 -16.82
C LEU A 181 -12.24 11.86 -17.13
N ALA A 182 -13.05 12.20 -16.13
CA ALA A 182 -14.13 13.17 -16.28
C ALA A 182 -13.64 14.61 -16.44
N SER A 183 -12.45 14.95 -15.99
CA SER A 183 -11.87 16.30 -16.12
C SER A 183 -11.28 16.58 -17.51
N VAL A 184 -11.09 15.55 -18.35
CA VAL A 184 -10.56 15.72 -19.71
C VAL A 184 -11.58 16.43 -20.58
N ASN A 185 -11.19 17.57 -21.20
CA ASN A 185 -12.09 18.36 -22.01
C ASN A 185 -12.60 17.54 -23.24
N PRO A 186 -13.93 17.42 -23.40
CA PRO A 186 -14.54 16.68 -24.53
C PRO A 186 -14.16 17.18 -25.92
N MET A 187 -13.70 18.44 -26.03
CA MET A 187 -13.29 19.02 -27.29
C MET A 187 -12.14 18.25 -27.95
N TYR A 188 -11.18 17.73 -27.16
CA TYR A 188 -10.09 16.92 -27.69
C TYR A 188 -10.58 15.62 -28.34
N TYR A 189 -11.59 14.98 -27.75
CA TYR A 189 -12.19 13.78 -28.33
C TYR A 189 -13.01 14.06 -29.59
N ASN A 190 -13.70 15.22 -29.65
CA ASN A 190 -14.45 15.63 -30.82
C ASN A 190 -13.52 15.92 -31.99
N ALA A 191 -12.44 16.66 -31.79
CA ALA A 191 -11.43 16.90 -32.82
C ALA A 191 -10.83 15.59 -33.34
N ALA A 192 -10.40 14.69 -32.44
CA ALA A 192 -9.83 13.42 -32.83
C ALA A 192 -10.79 12.50 -33.60
N ARG A 193 -12.12 12.62 -33.36
CA ARG A 193 -13.14 11.90 -34.12
C ARG A 193 -13.28 12.43 -35.54
N VAL A 194 -13.21 13.75 -35.73
CA VAL A 194 -13.22 14.37 -37.07
C VAL A 194 -12.00 13.88 -37.87
N ASP A 195 -10.86 13.73 -37.23
CA ASP A 195 -9.63 13.18 -37.84
C ASP A 195 -9.67 11.66 -38.07
N GLY A 196 -10.78 10.97 -37.75
CA GLY A 196 -10.91 9.51 -37.94
C GLY A 196 -10.06 8.68 -36.96
N THR A 197 -9.61 9.26 -35.85
CA THR A 197 -8.74 8.58 -34.89
C THR A 197 -9.49 7.45 -34.13
N SER A 198 -8.88 6.24 -34.08
CA SER A 198 -9.46 5.08 -33.36
C SER A 198 -9.55 5.32 -31.85
N ARG A 199 -10.50 4.65 -31.17
CA ARG A 199 -10.70 4.74 -29.71
C ARG A 199 -9.46 4.40 -28.91
N PHE A 200 -8.73 3.37 -29.30
CA PHE A 200 -7.47 2.98 -28.66
C PHE A 200 -6.39 4.05 -28.79
N ARG A 201 -6.27 4.66 -29.97
CA ARG A 201 -5.32 5.76 -30.20
C ARG A 201 -5.72 7.01 -29.42
N MET A 202 -7.01 7.35 -29.34
CA MET A 202 -7.50 8.44 -28.47
C MET A 202 -7.14 8.17 -27.01
N PHE A 203 -7.35 6.96 -26.52
CA PHE A 203 -7.02 6.59 -25.14
C PHE A 203 -5.51 6.74 -24.86
N THR A 204 -4.66 6.17 -25.72
CA THR A 204 -3.20 6.14 -25.49
C THR A 204 -2.51 7.48 -25.76
N LYS A 205 -3.02 8.31 -26.72
CA LYS A 205 -2.36 9.54 -27.15
C LYS A 205 -2.99 10.81 -26.61
N ILE A 206 -4.24 10.77 -26.13
CA ILE A 206 -4.93 11.92 -25.57
C ILE A 206 -5.23 11.66 -24.08
N THR A 207 -6.03 10.64 -23.80
CA THR A 207 -6.52 10.39 -22.43
C THR A 207 -5.39 10.14 -21.46
N LEU A 208 -4.56 9.13 -21.73
CA LEU A 208 -3.51 8.67 -20.82
C LEU A 208 -2.46 9.76 -20.50
N PRO A 209 -1.96 10.54 -21.50
CA PRO A 209 -1.09 11.68 -21.20
C PRO A 209 -1.75 12.76 -20.35
N MET A 210 -3.03 13.10 -20.60
CA MET A 210 -3.74 14.13 -19.86
C MET A 210 -4.01 13.75 -18.40
N ILE A 211 -4.27 12.46 -18.10
CA ILE A 211 -4.47 11.98 -16.73
C ILE A 211 -3.17 11.47 -16.09
N SER A 212 -2.04 11.55 -16.78
CA SER A 212 -0.75 11.06 -16.29
C SER A 212 -0.37 11.59 -14.91
N PRO A 213 -0.63 12.84 -14.51
CA PRO A 213 -0.35 13.29 -13.15
C PRO A 213 -1.09 12.47 -12.09
N MET A 214 -2.36 12.08 -12.33
CA MET A 214 -3.15 11.28 -11.40
C MET A 214 -2.70 9.82 -11.37
N VAL A 215 -2.31 9.27 -12.52
CA VAL A 215 -1.71 7.91 -12.58
C VAL A 215 -0.42 7.86 -11.77
N PHE A 216 0.48 8.82 -11.94
CA PHE A 216 1.72 8.92 -11.16
C PHE A 216 1.47 9.13 -9.67
N TYR A 217 0.51 9.98 -9.31
CA TYR A 217 0.08 10.16 -7.92
C TYR A 217 -0.32 8.81 -7.29
N LEU A 218 -1.15 8.03 -7.99
CA LEU A 218 -1.60 6.72 -7.52
C LEU A 218 -0.48 5.67 -7.45
N ILE A 219 0.51 5.76 -8.33
CA ILE A 219 1.70 4.90 -8.28
C ILE A 219 2.54 5.26 -7.07
N ILE A 220 2.89 6.53 -6.86
CA ILE A 220 3.72 6.97 -5.73
C ILE A 220 3.05 6.65 -4.40
N THR A 221 1.79 7.05 -4.22
CA THR A 221 1.04 6.78 -2.99
C THR A 221 0.78 5.28 -2.79
N GLY A 222 0.61 4.54 -3.88
CA GLY A 222 0.50 3.09 -3.88
C GLY A 222 1.78 2.41 -3.38
N PHE A 223 2.96 2.82 -3.83
CA PHE A 223 4.25 2.31 -3.32
C PHE A 223 4.38 2.58 -1.82
N ILE A 224 4.15 3.82 -1.39
CA ILE A 224 4.23 4.20 0.04
C ILE A 224 3.26 3.36 0.88
N GLY A 225 2.01 3.18 0.41
CA GLY A 225 0.99 2.39 1.09
C GLY A 225 1.34 0.89 1.17
N ALA A 226 1.79 0.31 0.06
CA ALA A 226 2.11 -1.12 -0.01
C ALA A 226 3.34 -1.49 0.84
N PHE A 227 4.36 -0.61 0.94
CA PHE A 227 5.47 -0.81 1.88
C PHE A 227 5.05 -0.78 3.35
N LYS A 228 3.91 -0.13 3.67
CA LYS A 228 3.35 -0.08 5.02
C LYS A 228 2.29 -1.16 5.27
N ALA A 229 2.13 -2.12 4.35
CA ALA A 229 1.19 -3.21 4.50
C ALA A 229 1.51 -4.06 5.75
N TYR A 230 0.53 -4.21 6.62
CA TYR A 230 0.56 -5.04 7.82
C TYR A 230 -0.82 -5.64 8.09
N SER A 231 -1.84 -4.78 8.17
CA SER A 231 -3.21 -5.19 8.48
C SER A 231 -3.78 -6.19 7.49
N ASP A 232 -3.36 -6.12 6.23
CA ASP A 232 -3.78 -7.04 5.16
C ASP A 232 -3.26 -8.46 5.44
N ALA A 233 -1.99 -8.59 5.86
CA ALA A 233 -1.40 -9.87 6.21
C ALA A 233 -2.02 -10.45 7.49
N VAL A 234 -2.21 -9.60 8.52
CA VAL A 234 -2.87 -10.00 9.77
C VAL A 234 -4.31 -10.47 9.53
N ALA A 235 -5.04 -9.81 8.64
CA ALA A 235 -6.42 -10.15 8.31
C ALA A 235 -6.57 -11.55 7.69
N LEU A 236 -5.56 -12.01 6.95
CA LEU A 236 -5.56 -13.32 6.29
C LEU A 236 -4.91 -14.43 7.13
N PHE A 237 -3.80 -14.14 7.80
CA PHE A 237 -2.94 -15.14 8.43
C PHE A 237 -2.89 -15.06 9.96
N GLY A 238 -3.62 -14.09 10.56
CA GLY A 238 -3.57 -13.84 11.99
C GLY A 238 -2.34 -13.07 12.44
N THR A 239 -2.16 -12.95 13.76
CA THR A 239 -1.12 -12.10 14.35
C THR A 239 0.28 -12.70 14.31
N ASN A 240 0.41 -14.03 14.25
CA ASN A 240 1.72 -14.68 14.16
C ASN A 240 2.17 -14.85 12.69
N LEU A 241 2.55 -13.74 12.09
CA LEU A 241 2.95 -13.68 10.67
C LEU A 241 4.27 -14.40 10.39
N ASN A 242 5.15 -14.55 11.38
CA ASN A 242 6.41 -15.28 11.25
C ASN A 242 6.15 -16.78 11.07
N ALA A 243 5.26 -17.37 11.87
CA ALA A 243 4.86 -18.77 11.70
C ALA A 243 4.17 -19.02 10.35
N ALA A 244 3.40 -18.06 9.86
CA ALA A 244 2.78 -18.11 8.53
C ALA A 244 3.77 -17.88 7.38
N GLU A 245 5.00 -17.45 7.64
CA GLU A 245 6.01 -17.00 6.66
C GLU A 245 5.56 -15.78 5.80
N MET A 246 4.54 -15.06 6.25
CA MET A 246 3.93 -13.94 5.51
C MET A 246 4.17 -12.59 6.20
N ASN A 247 5.18 -12.51 7.09
CA ASN A 247 5.49 -11.26 7.76
C ASN A 247 5.94 -10.18 6.76
N THR A 248 5.62 -8.94 7.08
CA THR A 248 6.01 -7.73 6.34
C THR A 248 7.00 -6.92 7.17
N ILE A 249 7.66 -5.91 6.56
CA ILE A 249 8.60 -5.06 7.32
C ILE A 249 7.91 -4.37 8.49
N VAL A 250 6.68 -3.89 8.31
CA VAL A 250 5.91 -3.27 9.40
C VAL A 250 5.52 -4.30 10.44
N GLY A 251 5.18 -5.53 10.03
CA GLY A 251 4.93 -6.63 10.96
C GLY A 251 6.17 -6.99 11.77
N TYR A 252 7.34 -7.03 11.15
CA TYR A 252 8.59 -7.25 11.86
C TYR A 252 8.86 -6.15 12.92
N VAL A 253 8.64 -4.87 12.57
CA VAL A 253 8.75 -3.76 13.53
C VAL A 253 7.77 -3.95 14.68
N TYR A 254 6.53 -4.36 14.38
CA TYR A 254 5.51 -4.63 15.39
C TYR A 254 5.91 -5.79 16.31
N ASP A 255 6.41 -6.88 15.75
CA ASP A 255 6.86 -8.06 16.51
C ASP A 255 8.04 -7.73 17.44
N MET A 256 8.98 -6.88 16.99
CA MET A 256 10.08 -6.41 17.82
C MET A 256 9.63 -5.52 18.99
N LEU A 257 8.51 -4.81 18.84
CA LEU A 257 7.94 -3.96 19.91
C LEU A 257 7.02 -4.75 20.85
N TYR A 258 6.15 -5.61 20.32
CA TYR A 258 4.99 -6.16 21.02
C TYR A 258 4.81 -7.67 20.87
N GLY A 259 5.60 -8.35 20.06
CA GLY A 259 5.52 -9.81 19.87
C GLY A 259 5.96 -10.60 21.11
N ASP A 260 5.87 -11.93 21.07
CA ASP A 260 6.27 -12.83 22.17
C ASP A 260 7.73 -12.66 22.55
N SER A 261 8.58 -12.29 21.61
CA SER A 261 9.98 -11.89 21.81
C SER A 261 10.18 -10.39 21.88
N GLY A 262 9.10 -9.62 22.05
CA GLY A 262 9.11 -8.16 21.98
C GLY A 262 9.79 -7.48 23.15
N GLY A 263 9.70 -6.13 23.14
CA GLY A 263 10.38 -5.31 24.15
C GLY A 263 11.76 -4.83 23.72
N TYR A 264 12.07 -4.88 22.41
CA TYR A 264 13.33 -4.41 21.82
C TYR A 264 13.11 -3.15 20.96
N PRO A 265 12.81 -1.99 21.57
CA PRO A 265 12.49 -0.76 20.82
C PRO A 265 13.66 -0.29 19.95
N SER A 266 14.92 -0.59 20.34
CA SER A 266 16.11 -0.25 19.54
C SER A 266 16.13 -0.97 18.20
N TYR A 267 15.87 -2.29 18.20
CA TYR A 267 15.81 -3.08 16.96
C TYR A 267 14.60 -2.71 16.10
N ALA A 268 13.46 -2.52 16.73
CA ALA A 268 12.25 -2.04 16.04
C ALA A 268 12.50 -0.68 15.37
N SER A 269 13.15 0.24 16.09
CA SER A 269 13.51 1.57 15.57
C SER A 269 14.49 1.50 14.42
N ALA A 270 15.54 0.65 14.52
CA ALA A 270 16.49 0.43 13.43
C ALA A 270 15.77 -0.12 12.17
N ALA A 271 14.87 -1.10 12.33
CA ALA A 271 14.08 -1.63 11.22
C ALA A 271 13.12 -0.58 10.61
N ALA A 272 12.50 0.26 11.45
CA ALA A 272 11.63 1.35 11.00
C ALA A 272 12.40 2.41 10.20
N ILE A 273 13.62 2.77 10.62
CA ILE A 273 14.50 3.70 9.88
C ILE A 273 14.97 3.08 8.56
N LEU A 274 15.28 1.78 8.52
CA LEU A 274 15.57 1.07 7.26
C LEU A 274 14.37 1.12 6.30
N LEU A 275 13.17 0.84 6.78
CA LEU A 275 11.95 0.98 5.98
C LEU A 275 11.77 2.41 5.47
N PHE A 276 11.96 3.40 6.33
CA PHE A 276 11.88 4.82 5.95
C PHE A 276 12.89 5.15 4.82
N ALA A 277 14.14 4.69 4.95
CA ALA A 277 15.17 4.91 3.93
C ALA A 277 14.82 4.26 2.58
N ILE A 278 14.28 3.03 2.61
CA ILE A 278 13.81 2.33 1.41
C ILE A 278 12.68 3.10 0.73
N VAL A 279 11.63 3.46 1.49
CA VAL A 279 10.47 4.19 0.97
C VAL A 279 10.87 5.57 0.44
N LEU A 280 11.74 6.29 1.15
CA LEU A 280 12.26 7.58 0.71
C LEU A 280 13.02 7.45 -0.62
N THR A 281 13.92 6.48 -0.71
CA THR A 281 14.70 6.24 -1.94
C THR A 281 13.79 5.93 -3.13
N ILE A 282 12.83 5.03 -2.97
CA ILE A 282 11.88 4.67 -4.02
C ILE A 282 11.01 5.87 -4.39
N THR A 283 10.57 6.67 -3.42
CA THR A 283 9.79 7.89 -3.66
C THR A 283 10.61 8.92 -4.44
N CYS A 284 11.88 9.14 -4.09
CA CYS A 284 12.76 10.02 -4.84
C CYS A 284 12.97 9.54 -6.29
N ILE A 285 13.19 8.24 -6.49
CA ILE A 285 13.30 7.66 -7.84
C ILE A 285 12.00 7.90 -8.64
N ASN A 286 10.85 7.60 -8.04
CA ASN A 286 9.54 7.83 -8.69
C ASN A 286 9.33 9.30 -9.05
N LEU A 287 9.69 10.25 -8.18
CA LEU A 287 9.59 11.69 -8.46
C LEU A 287 10.52 12.11 -9.61
N LEU A 288 11.73 11.57 -9.69
CA LEU A 288 12.66 11.83 -10.79
C LEU A 288 12.11 11.30 -12.13
N VAL A 289 11.54 10.09 -12.13
CA VAL A 289 10.90 9.49 -13.31
C VAL A 289 9.67 10.29 -13.71
N SER A 290 8.85 10.74 -12.75
CA SER A 290 7.67 11.57 -12.98
C SER A 290 7.99 12.85 -13.76
N LYS A 291 9.05 13.56 -13.40
CA LYS A 291 9.46 14.80 -14.08
C LYS A 291 9.69 14.63 -15.60
N LYS A 292 10.01 13.43 -16.07
CA LYS A 292 10.26 13.15 -17.50
C LYS A 292 9.00 12.71 -18.26
N HIS A 293 8.01 12.13 -17.57
CA HIS A 293 6.90 11.44 -18.21
C HIS A 293 5.52 12.04 -17.91
N VAL A 294 5.44 12.96 -16.95
CA VAL A 294 4.18 13.61 -16.58
C VAL A 294 4.02 14.92 -17.37
N HIS A 295 2.90 15.03 -18.05
CA HIS A 295 2.52 16.24 -18.78
C HIS A 295 1.56 17.06 -17.90
N TYR A 296 2.07 18.11 -17.27
CA TYR A 296 1.22 19.11 -16.61
C TYR A 296 0.64 20.05 -17.66
N VAL A 297 -0.66 19.99 -17.88
CA VAL A 297 -1.40 20.87 -18.80
C VAL A 297 -2.02 22.01 -18.01
#